data_e79aa0be83c8d273b87b52a3130c9ffc
#
_entry.id   e79aa0be83c8d273b87b52a3130c9ffc
#
_cell.length_a   1.000
_cell.length_b   1.000
_cell.length_c   1.000
_cell.angle_alpha   90.00
_cell.angle_beta   90.00
_cell.angle_gamma   90.00
#
_symmetry.space_group_name_H-M   'P 1'
#
loop_
_entity.id
_entity.type
_entity.pdbx_description
1 polymer ?
#
loop_
_entity_poly.entity_id
_entity_poly.type
_entity_poly.pdbx_seq_one_letter_code
_entity_poly.pdbx_strand_id
1 'polypeptide(L)'
;MPAPAVAPMFSDWTMEFPYKHSTGETIGRFLAGLRDQRRIWGQRVPGQGVIVPPLGYGEIDGADGGEWVAVVNTGTVTAVAVVHEAIEGLHPAAAPFAFVLVRLDGADTALPHVVTYGVDRVRVGSRVEAVWRPDGERVGSIRDIAGFRLVD
;
A
#
# COMPACT_ATOMS: atom_id res chain seq x y z
N MET A 1 -16.66 38.99 41.50
CA MET A 1 -15.68 39.10 40.43
C MET A 1 -15.53 37.73 39.77
N PRO A 2 -15.66 37.64 38.45
CA PRO A 2 -15.37 36.40 37.78
C PRO A 2 -13.86 36.10 37.90
N ALA A 3 -13.52 34.84 38.10
CA ALA A 3 -12.14 34.39 38.14
C ALA A 3 -11.49 34.69 36.78
N PRO A 4 -10.19 35.08 36.74
CA PRO A 4 -9.49 35.31 35.49
C PRO A 4 -9.48 34.02 34.67
N ALA A 5 -9.87 34.12 33.41
CA ALA A 5 -9.78 33.02 32.48
C ALA A 5 -8.30 32.61 32.32
N VAL A 6 -7.96 31.42 32.77
CA VAL A 6 -6.61 30.88 32.58
C VAL A 6 -6.51 30.46 31.13
N ALA A 7 -5.66 31.14 30.34
CA ALA A 7 -5.37 30.72 28.99
C ALA A 7 -4.60 29.39 29.01
N PRO A 8 -4.98 28.40 28.20
CA PRO A 8 -4.24 27.15 28.11
C PRO A 8 -2.82 27.45 27.60
N MET A 9 -1.82 26.89 28.27
CA MET A 9 -0.44 26.93 27.79
C MET A 9 -0.18 25.70 26.93
N PHE A 10 0.31 25.91 25.72
CA PHE A 10 0.74 24.87 24.81
C PHE A 10 2.27 24.91 24.68
N SER A 11 2.88 23.75 24.61
CA SER A 11 4.30 23.60 24.32
C SER A 11 4.42 22.61 23.17
N ASP A 12 5.00 23.04 22.06
CA ASP A 12 5.33 22.13 20.96
C ASP A 12 6.52 21.26 21.35
N TRP A 13 6.36 19.98 21.16
CA TRP A 13 7.38 19.00 21.52
C TRP A 13 7.61 18.06 20.35
N THR A 14 8.82 18.05 19.79
CA THR A 14 9.20 17.15 18.71
C THR A 14 10.21 16.15 19.25
N MET A 15 9.94 14.88 19.05
CA MET A 15 10.81 13.79 19.46
C MET A 15 11.12 12.91 18.25
N GLU A 16 12.37 12.86 17.82
CA GLU A 16 12.81 12.04 16.68
C GLU A 16 13.75 10.93 17.20
N PHE A 17 13.38 9.68 16.89
CA PHE A 17 14.20 8.52 17.20
C PHE A 17 14.60 7.82 15.90
N PRO A 18 15.75 8.16 15.31
CA PRO A 18 16.23 7.45 14.14
C PRO A 18 16.61 6.02 14.51
N TYR A 19 15.97 5.04 13.90
CA TYR A 19 16.31 3.64 14.07
C TYR A 19 16.30 2.92 12.73
N LYS A 20 17.05 1.81 12.64
CA LYS A 20 17.03 0.91 11.49
C LYS A 20 16.29 -0.35 11.88
N HIS A 21 15.35 -0.75 11.03
CA HIS A 21 14.57 -1.96 11.22
C HIS A 21 14.75 -2.90 10.00
N SER A 22 14.96 -4.19 10.26
CA SER A 22 14.93 -5.19 9.19
C SER A 22 13.50 -5.43 8.74
N THR A 23 13.27 -5.55 7.44
CA THR A 23 11.97 -5.95 6.89
C THR A 23 11.66 -7.44 7.12
N GLY A 24 12.65 -8.22 7.58
CA GLY A 24 12.54 -9.67 7.64
C GLY A 24 12.62 -10.33 6.26
N GLU A 25 12.64 -11.66 6.25
CA GLU A 25 12.81 -12.44 5.02
C GLU A 25 11.60 -12.29 4.08
N THR A 26 10.41 -12.42 4.60
CA THR A 26 9.18 -12.43 3.80
C THR A 26 8.93 -11.10 3.10
N ILE A 27 8.91 -10.00 3.84
CA ILE A 27 8.72 -8.67 3.25
C ILE A 27 9.94 -8.27 2.42
N GLY A 28 11.15 -8.62 2.84
CA GLY A 28 12.37 -8.38 2.06
C GLY A 28 12.32 -9.04 0.68
N ARG A 29 11.88 -10.30 0.58
CA ARG A 29 11.70 -11.00 -0.69
C ARG A 29 10.59 -10.36 -1.55
N PHE A 30 9.48 -9.98 -0.95
CA PHE A 30 8.40 -9.28 -1.64
C PHE A 30 8.91 -7.97 -2.27
N LEU A 31 9.58 -7.12 -1.49
CA LEU A 31 10.10 -5.84 -1.96
C LEU A 31 11.22 -6.00 -3.00
N ALA A 32 12.09 -7.00 -2.85
CA ALA A 32 13.09 -7.35 -3.86
C ALA A 32 12.45 -7.77 -5.18
N GLY A 33 11.33 -8.51 -5.14
CA GLY A 33 10.55 -8.88 -6.32
C GLY A 33 10.01 -7.66 -7.08
N LEU A 34 9.54 -6.64 -6.36
CA LEU A 34 9.11 -5.37 -6.96
C LEU A 34 10.27 -4.65 -7.65
N ARG A 35 11.42 -4.55 -6.96
CA ARG A 35 12.61 -3.86 -7.46
C ARG A 35 13.23 -4.54 -8.68
N ASP A 36 13.55 -5.83 -8.54
CA ASP A 36 14.44 -6.53 -9.46
C ASP A 36 13.70 -7.18 -10.63
N GLN A 37 12.44 -7.59 -10.41
CA GLN A 37 11.70 -8.43 -11.35
C GLN A 37 10.41 -7.77 -11.87
N ARG A 38 10.01 -6.61 -11.34
CA ARG A 38 8.68 -6.02 -11.58
C ARG A 38 7.58 -7.05 -11.34
N ARG A 39 7.70 -7.79 -10.25
CA ARG A 39 6.81 -8.91 -9.92
C ARG A 39 6.23 -8.74 -8.54
N ILE A 40 4.92 -8.90 -8.47
CA ILE A 40 4.18 -8.91 -7.21
C ILE A 40 4.11 -10.37 -6.73
N TRP A 41 4.71 -10.63 -5.59
CA TRP A 41 4.65 -11.93 -4.96
C TRP A 41 3.57 -11.96 -3.90
N GLY A 42 2.80 -13.04 -3.86
CA GLY A 42 1.96 -13.43 -2.75
C GLY A 42 2.43 -14.72 -2.11
N GLN A 43 1.84 -15.08 -1.01
CA GLN A 43 2.00 -16.40 -0.38
C GLN A 43 0.66 -17.11 -0.29
N ARG A 44 0.64 -18.38 -0.70
CA ARG A 44 -0.51 -19.26 -0.52
C ARG A 44 -0.52 -19.78 0.91
N VAL A 45 -1.52 -19.40 1.68
CA VAL A 45 -1.71 -19.85 3.05
C VAL A 45 -2.88 -20.84 3.07
N PRO A 46 -2.70 -22.06 3.60
CA PRO A 46 -3.77 -23.05 3.69
C PRO A 46 -5.02 -22.47 4.37
N GLY A 47 -6.18 -22.65 3.77
CA GLY A 47 -7.46 -22.16 4.30
C GLY A 47 -7.72 -20.67 4.15
N GLN A 48 -6.73 -19.88 3.70
CA GLN A 48 -6.84 -18.41 3.57
C GLN A 48 -6.61 -17.90 2.15
N GLY A 49 -6.07 -18.74 1.25
CA GLY A 49 -5.81 -18.39 -0.14
C GLY A 49 -4.46 -17.70 -0.35
N VAL A 50 -4.38 -16.82 -1.37
CA VAL A 50 -3.17 -16.09 -1.74
C VAL A 50 -3.19 -14.71 -1.11
N ILE A 51 -2.28 -14.46 -0.17
CA ILE A 51 -2.15 -13.21 0.59
C ILE A 51 -1.14 -12.29 -0.09
N VAL A 52 -1.53 -11.04 -0.33
CA VAL A 52 -0.70 -9.95 -0.89
C VAL A 52 -0.98 -8.66 -0.11
N PRO A 53 0.04 -7.99 0.45
CA PRO A 53 1.43 -8.45 0.59
C PRO A 53 1.54 -9.67 1.50
N PRO A 54 2.57 -10.51 1.32
CA PRO A 54 2.74 -11.71 2.14
C PRO A 54 3.12 -11.36 3.58
N LEU A 55 2.60 -12.10 4.54
CA LEU A 55 2.87 -11.89 5.97
C LEU A 55 3.91 -12.88 6.53
N GLY A 56 4.12 -14.02 5.86
CA GLY A 56 4.97 -15.09 6.34
C GLY A 56 4.26 -16.09 7.25
N TYR A 57 3.02 -15.81 7.61
CA TYR A 57 2.17 -16.66 8.45
C TYR A 57 0.69 -16.46 8.11
N GLY A 58 -0.14 -17.41 8.51
CA GLY A 58 -1.58 -17.31 8.41
C GLY A 58 -2.17 -16.44 9.53
N GLU A 59 -3.00 -15.47 9.20
CA GLU A 59 -3.60 -14.55 10.17
C GLU A 59 -4.56 -15.24 11.14
N ILE A 60 -5.19 -16.36 10.72
CA ILE A 60 -6.24 -17.03 11.49
C ILE A 60 -5.63 -18.04 12.48
N ASP A 61 -4.64 -18.80 12.06
CA ASP A 61 -4.11 -19.95 12.81
C ASP A 61 -2.61 -19.86 13.10
N GLY A 62 -1.94 -18.82 12.58
CA GLY A 62 -0.50 -18.65 12.73
C GLY A 62 0.33 -19.68 11.95
N ALA A 63 -0.30 -20.46 11.03
CA ALA A 63 0.42 -21.39 10.21
C ALA A 63 1.52 -20.69 9.40
N ASP A 64 2.64 -21.36 9.18
CA ASP A 64 3.73 -20.83 8.37
C ASP A 64 3.24 -20.48 6.97
N GLY A 65 3.73 -19.37 6.45
CA GLY A 65 3.45 -18.93 5.08
C GLY A 65 3.92 -19.99 4.09
N GLY A 66 3.02 -20.38 3.19
CA GLY A 66 3.25 -21.48 2.27
C GLY A 66 3.96 -21.06 0.98
N GLU A 67 3.52 -21.64 -0.12
CA GLU A 67 4.11 -21.46 -1.45
C GLU A 67 4.07 -20.00 -1.92
N TRP A 68 5.17 -19.53 -2.49
CA TRP A 68 5.24 -18.24 -3.15
C TRP A 68 4.57 -18.27 -4.52
N VAL A 69 3.63 -17.39 -4.73
CA VAL A 69 2.81 -17.30 -5.95
C VAL A 69 3.06 -15.96 -6.61
N ALA A 70 3.40 -15.97 -7.90
CA ALA A 70 3.44 -14.73 -8.68
C ALA A 70 2.01 -14.29 -9.00
N VAL A 71 1.67 -13.06 -8.65
CA VAL A 71 0.37 -12.46 -8.89
C VAL A 71 0.51 -11.48 -10.07
N VAL A 72 -0.52 -11.40 -10.91
CA VAL A 72 -0.52 -10.47 -12.04
C VAL A 72 -0.70 -9.03 -11.56
N ASN A 73 -0.29 -8.08 -12.38
CA ASN A 73 -0.30 -6.66 -12.05
C ASN A 73 -1.65 -5.97 -12.30
N THR A 74 -2.67 -6.72 -12.72
CA THR A 74 -4.04 -6.23 -12.88
C THR A 74 -4.91 -6.65 -11.70
N GLY A 75 -5.98 -5.92 -11.45
CA GLY A 75 -6.89 -6.24 -10.36
C GLY A 75 -8.18 -5.41 -10.40
N THR A 76 -8.97 -5.57 -9.34
CA THR A 76 -10.24 -4.88 -9.17
C THR A 76 -10.21 -4.04 -7.90
N VAL A 77 -10.64 -2.80 -7.99
CA VAL A 77 -10.80 -1.89 -6.85
C VAL A 77 -11.92 -2.41 -5.95
N THR A 78 -11.62 -2.65 -4.68
CA THR A 78 -12.59 -3.12 -3.67
C THR A 78 -13.01 -2.02 -2.70
N ALA A 79 -12.19 -0.98 -2.55
CA ALA A 79 -12.54 0.24 -1.81
C ALA A 79 -11.83 1.44 -2.43
N VAL A 80 -12.43 2.62 -2.30
CA VAL A 80 -11.89 3.88 -2.82
C VAL A 80 -12.21 5.04 -1.88
N ALA A 81 -11.22 5.91 -1.66
CA ALA A 81 -11.38 7.18 -0.96
C ALA A 81 -10.64 8.27 -1.74
N VAL A 82 -11.38 9.25 -2.23
CA VAL A 82 -10.82 10.37 -3.01
C VAL A 82 -10.32 11.46 -2.07
N VAL A 83 -9.09 11.90 -2.29
CA VAL A 83 -8.44 12.99 -1.58
C VAL A 83 -8.44 14.21 -2.50
N HIS A 84 -9.18 15.25 -2.10
CA HIS A 84 -9.30 16.50 -2.86
C HIS A 84 -8.28 17.55 -2.45
N GLU A 85 -7.75 17.44 -1.23
CA GLU A 85 -6.74 18.35 -0.69
C GLU A 85 -5.62 17.54 -0.02
N ALA A 86 -4.41 17.66 -0.55
CA ALA A 86 -3.27 16.93 -0.03
C ALA A 86 -2.59 17.69 1.11
N ILE A 87 -2.18 16.97 2.14
CA ILE A 87 -1.35 17.50 3.23
C ILE A 87 0.09 17.16 2.89
N GLU A 88 0.91 18.20 2.74
CA GLU A 88 2.33 18.06 2.44
C GLU A 88 3.05 17.24 3.53
N GLY A 89 3.94 16.34 3.10
CA GLY A 89 4.68 15.44 3.98
C GLY A 89 3.89 14.26 4.52
N LEU A 90 2.54 14.25 4.40
CA LEU A 90 1.69 13.15 4.84
C LEU A 90 1.18 12.29 3.67
N HIS A 91 0.71 12.93 2.60
CA HIS A 91 0.11 12.23 1.48
C HIS A 91 1.14 11.81 0.43
N PRO A 92 0.96 10.62 -0.20
CA PRO A 92 1.93 10.06 -1.13
C PRO A 92 1.93 10.72 -2.52
N ALA A 93 0.91 11.52 -2.84
CA ALA A 93 0.72 12.15 -4.14
C ALA A 93 0.08 13.54 -4.00
N ALA A 94 0.23 14.37 -5.04
CA ALA A 94 -0.50 15.61 -5.16
C ALA A 94 -1.99 15.34 -5.39
N ALA A 95 -2.87 16.19 -4.82
CA ALA A 95 -4.30 16.08 -5.04
C ALA A 95 -4.71 16.66 -6.41
N PRO A 96 -5.82 16.15 -7.03
CA PRO A 96 -6.62 15.04 -6.51
C PRO A 96 -5.99 13.68 -6.78
N PHE A 97 -6.10 12.78 -5.81
CA PHE A 97 -5.75 11.36 -5.97
C PHE A 97 -6.74 10.49 -5.20
N ALA A 98 -6.74 9.19 -5.44
CA ALA A 98 -7.57 8.27 -4.68
C ALA A 98 -6.72 7.22 -3.98
N PHE A 99 -6.94 7.00 -2.69
CA PHE A 99 -6.55 5.75 -2.03
C PHE A 99 -7.48 4.65 -2.48
N VAL A 100 -6.91 3.50 -2.81
CA VAL A 100 -7.65 2.31 -3.27
C VAL A 100 -7.17 1.07 -2.54
N LEU A 101 -8.09 0.13 -2.35
CA LEU A 101 -7.75 -1.25 -2.06
C LEU A 101 -7.92 -2.02 -3.36
N VAL A 102 -6.85 -2.62 -3.87
CA VAL A 102 -6.86 -3.39 -5.12
C VAL A 102 -6.69 -4.86 -4.81
N ARG A 103 -7.71 -5.66 -5.11
CA ARG A 103 -7.58 -7.11 -5.14
C ARG A 103 -7.02 -7.50 -6.49
N LEU A 104 -5.75 -7.89 -6.50
CA LEU A 104 -5.07 -8.35 -7.70
C LEU A 104 -5.64 -9.69 -8.18
N ASP A 105 -5.62 -9.91 -9.49
CA ASP A 105 -6.11 -11.16 -10.06
C ASP A 105 -5.18 -12.31 -9.63
N GLY A 106 -5.76 -13.29 -8.96
CA GLY A 106 -5.04 -14.40 -8.34
C GLY A 106 -4.67 -14.17 -6.86
N ALA A 107 -5.07 -13.03 -6.28
CA ALA A 107 -4.96 -12.77 -4.84
C ALA A 107 -6.33 -12.81 -4.16
N ASP A 108 -6.35 -13.23 -2.90
CA ASP A 108 -7.55 -13.28 -2.06
C ASP A 108 -7.65 -12.08 -1.12
N THR A 109 -6.53 -11.36 -0.92
CA THR A 109 -6.47 -10.12 -0.15
C THR A 109 -6.33 -8.89 -1.06
N ALA A 110 -6.52 -7.71 -0.49
CA ALA A 110 -6.40 -6.44 -1.22
C ALA A 110 -5.15 -5.67 -0.81
N LEU A 111 -4.46 -5.13 -1.81
CA LEU A 111 -3.27 -4.29 -1.65
C LEU A 111 -3.68 -2.82 -1.55
N PRO A 112 -3.36 -2.09 -0.46
CA PRO A 112 -3.56 -0.65 -0.38
C PRO A 112 -2.59 0.08 -1.32
N HIS A 113 -3.12 0.98 -2.14
CA HIS A 113 -2.31 1.80 -3.03
C HIS A 113 -3.04 3.08 -3.47
N VAL A 114 -2.56 3.76 -4.51
CA VAL A 114 -3.13 4.98 -5.04
C VAL A 114 -3.45 4.90 -6.53
N VAL A 115 -4.47 5.68 -6.94
CA VAL A 115 -4.74 6.05 -8.33
C VAL A 115 -4.57 7.54 -8.45
N THR A 116 -3.75 7.98 -9.40
CA THR A 116 -3.42 9.40 -9.62
C THR A 116 -3.98 9.97 -10.92
N TYR A 117 -4.44 9.10 -11.84
CA TYR A 117 -5.06 9.49 -13.12
C TYR A 117 -6.47 8.94 -13.23
N GLY A 118 -7.40 9.75 -13.73
CA GLY A 118 -8.81 9.35 -13.87
C GLY A 118 -9.51 9.17 -12.53
N VAL A 119 -9.11 9.96 -11.53
CA VAL A 119 -9.61 9.87 -10.15
C VAL A 119 -11.12 10.05 -10.07
N ASP A 120 -11.69 10.90 -10.95
CA ASP A 120 -13.11 11.14 -11.12
C ASP A 120 -13.88 9.90 -11.62
N ARG A 121 -13.20 8.96 -12.27
CA ARG A 121 -13.78 7.75 -12.86
C ARG A 121 -13.59 6.50 -12.02
N VAL A 122 -12.62 6.52 -11.07
CA VAL A 122 -12.34 5.34 -10.26
C VAL A 122 -13.48 5.03 -9.29
N ARG A 123 -13.91 3.79 -9.21
CA ARG A 123 -15.03 3.28 -8.39
C ARG A 123 -14.71 1.90 -7.86
N VAL A 124 -15.43 1.47 -6.86
CA VAL A 124 -15.47 0.04 -6.48
C VAL A 124 -15.94 -0.76 -7.71
N GLY A 125 -15.22 -1.81 -8.02
CA GLY A 125 -15.43 -2.62 -9.24
C GLY A 125 -14.60 -2.18 -10.45
N SER A 126 -13.96 -1.01 -10.43
CA SER A 126 -13.07 -0.58 -11.52
C SER A 126 -11.93 -1.56 -11.71
N ARG A 127 -11.61 -1.87 -12.97
CA ARG A 127 -10.43 -2.63 -13.33
C ARG A 127 -9.23 -1.70 -13.39
N VAL A 128 -8.12 -2.15 -12.81
CA VAL A 128 -6.89 -1.36 -12.71
C VAL A 128 -5.67 -2.21 -13.01
N GLU A 129 -4.60 -1.54 -13.42
CA GLU A 129 -3.29 -2.12 -13.68
C GLU A 129 -2.21 -1.32 -12.95
N ALA A 130 -1.22 -2.02 -12.40
CA ALA A 130 -0.07 -1.39 -11.75
C ALA A 130 0.80 -0.62 -12.74
N VAL A 131 1.13 0.60 -12.40
CA VAL A 131 2.12 1.44 -13.08
C VAL A 131 3.42 1.33 -12.32
N TRP A 132 4.47 0.88 -13.00
CA TRP A 132 5.77 0.66 -12.40
C TRP A 132 6.68 1.88 -12.55
N ARG A 133 7.52 2.13 -11.55
CA ARG A 133 8.65 3.04 -11.73
C ARG A 133 9.62 2.50 -12.77
N PRO A 134 10.33 3.39 -13.50
CA PRO A 134 11.36 2.98 -14.45
C PRO A 134 12.45 2.11 -13.81
N ASP A 135 13.13 1.33 -14.63
CA ASP A 135 14.33 0.62 -14.20
C ASP A 135 15.37 1.63 -13.71
N GLY A 136 16.06 1.31 -12.63
CA GLY A 136 17.01 2.21 -11.97
C GLY A 136 16.42 3.18 -10.95
N GLU A 137 15.10 3.41 -10.95
CA GLU A 137 14.41 4.19 -9.94
C GLU A 137 13.74 3.33 -8.86
N ARG A 138 13.67 2.02 -9.07
CA ARG A 138 13.13 1.08 -8.11
C ARG A 138 14.17 0.77 -7.02
N VAL A 139 13.75 0.86 -5.77
CA VAL A 139 14.64 0.78 -4.60
C VAL A 139 14.29 -0.34 -3.62
N GLY A 140 13.29 -1.17 -3.92
CA GLY A 140 12.78 -2.17 -3.00
C GLY A 140 11.78 -1.59 -2.00
N SER A 141 10.83 -0.85 -2.52
CA SER A 141 9.76 -0.20 -1.76
C SER A 141 8.41 -0.51 -2.40
N ILE A 142 7.33 -0.43 -1.64
CA ILE A 142 5.97 -0.50 -2.20
C ILE A 142 5.74 0.60 -3.25
N ARG A 143 6.50 1.70 -3.17
CA ARG A 143 6.48 2.80 -4.14
C ARG A 143 7.17 2.46 -5.47
N ASP A 144 7.77 1.28 -5.62
CA ASP A 144 8.25 0.79 -6.92
C ASP A 144 7.08 0.51 -7.87
N ILE A 145 5.90 0.28 -7.31
CA ILE A 145 4.62 0.51 -7.98
C ILE A 145 4.31 1.99 -7.82
N ALA A 146 4.36 2.78 -8.89
CA ALA A 146 4.10 4.22 -8.84
C ALA A 146 2.62 4.54 -8.52
N GLY A 147 1.73 3.61 -8.81
CA GLY A 147 0.29 3.70 -8.59
C GLY A 147 -0.46 2.69 -9.44
N PHE A 148 -1.75 2.81 -9.47
CA PHE A 148 -2.61 2.05 -10.38
C PHE A 148 -3.31 3.01 -11.37
N ARG A 149 -3.56 2.52 -12.57
CA ARG A 149 -4.36 3.21 -13.60
C ARG A 149 -5.58 2.38 -13.97
N LEU A 150 -6.64 3.06 -14.38
CA LEU A 150 -7.81 2.38 -14.93
C LEU A 150 -7.43 1.65 -16.22
N VAL A 151 -8.01 0.45 -16.39
CA VAL A 151 -7.98 -0.33 -17.62
C VAL A 151 -9.41 -0.26 -18.19
N ASP A 152 -9.52 0.21 -19.42
CA ASP A 152 -10.81 0.32 -20.15
C ASP A 152 -11.28 -1.06 -20.62
#